data_da9a01a3c8c82c85af1a4c8bd513455e
#
_entry.id   da9a01a3c8c82c85af1a4c8bd513455e
#
_cell.length_a   1.000
_cell.length_b   1.000
_cell.length_c   1.000
_cell.angle_alpha   90.00
_cell.angle_beta   90.00
_cell.angle_gamma   90.00
#
_symmetry.space_group_name_H-M   'P 1'
#
loop_
_entity.id
_entity.type
_entity.pdbx_description
1 polymer ?
#
loop_
_entity_poly.entity_id
_entity_poly.type
_entity_poly.pdbx_seq_one_letter_code
_entity_poly.pdbx_strand_id
1 'polypeptide(L)'
;MARRVFVLGGHTTTFIGKKHPDFIWKRHPDFGKRENPTLEDYIVQSVTGALEATGVEAAQVEKAWIGNFVGELFSSQGHLGAALVGAHPDLLYKPVMRVEGACASGGLAFASAVESIRAGTDVALVAGVEVQTTKSAREGGDILARA
;
A
#
# COMPACT_ATOMS: atom_id res chain seq x y z
N MET A 1 7.14 31.59 6.95
CA MET A 1 8.12 30.60 6.42
C MET A 1 7.39 29.31 6.08
N ALA A 2 7.76 28.64 4.99
CA ALA A 2 7.19 27.34 4.66
C ALA A 2 7.61 26.31 5.72
N ARG A 3 6.65 25.48 6.17
CA ARG A 3 6.90 24.40 7.14
C ARG A 3 7.85 23.37 6.51
N ARG A 4 8.89 22.98 7.22
CA ARG A 4 9.80 21.91 6.78
C ARG A 4 9.12 20.57 6.94
N VAL A 5 9.36 19.66 6.01
CA VAL A 5 8.86 18.28 6.00
C VAL A 5 10.04 17.34 6.13
N PHE A 6 9.91 16.35 6.98
CA PHE A 6 10.92 15.31 7.22
C PHE A 6 10.34 13.94 6.90
N VAL A 7 11.17 13.07 6.33
CA VAL A 7 10.87 11.65 6.18
C VAL A 7 11.57 10.93 7.33
N LEU A 8 10.79 10.29 8.20
CA LEU A 8 11.31 9.63 9.39
C LEU A 8 11.88 8.24 9.09
N GLY A 9 11.33 7.56 8.10
CA GLY A 9 11.71 6.21 7.70
C GLY A 9 10.56 5.53 6.96
N GLY A 10 10.67 4.21 6.82
CA GLY A 10 9.65 3.40 6.17
C GLY A 10 10.02 1.92 6.17
N HIS A 11 9.14 1.13 5.58
CA HIS A 11 9.30 -0.31 5.42
C HIS A 11 8.92 -0.72 4.00
N THR A 12 9.60 -1.71 3.46
CA THR A 12 9.28 -2.31 2.17
C THR A 12 9.12 -3.82 2.35
N THR A 13 7.98 -4.34 1.93
CA THR A 13 7.72 -5.79 1.96
C THR A 13 8.52 -6.49 0.86
N THR A 14 8.67 -7.81 0.98
CA THR A 14 9.26 -8.63 -0.08
C THR A 14 8.38 -8.61 -1.33
N PHE A 15 8.98 -8.36 -2.51
CA PHE A 15 8.27 -8.43 -3.78
C PHE A 15 8.15 -9.89 -4.23
N ILE A 16 6.95 -10.48 -4.07
CA ILE A 16 6.67 -11.87 -4.43
C ILE A 16 5.96 -11.91 -5.79
N GLY A 17 6.72 -12.07 -6.85
CA GLY A 17 6.20 -12.28 -8.20
C GLY A 17 6.08 -13.75 -8.57
N LYS A 18 5.46 -14.08 -9.70
CA LYS A 18 5.21 -15.47 -10.17
C LYS A 18 6.45 -16.37 -10.32
N LYS A 19 7.66 -15.80 -10.31
CA LYS A 19 8.93 -16.54 -10.35
C LYS A 19 9.64 -16.58 -9.01
N HIS A 20 9.07 -15.93 -7.97
CA HIS A 20 9.66 -15.94 -6.61
C HIS A 20 9.47 -17.33 -5.98
N PRO A 21 10.46 -17.86 -5.24
CA PRO A 21 10.35 -19.16 -4.57
C PRO A 21 9.12 -19.29 -3.67
N ASP A 22 8.73 -18.21 -2.98
CA ASP A 22 7.58 -18.20 -2.08
C ASP A 22 6.23 -17.98 -2.78
N PHE A 23 6.22 -17.80 -4.11
CA PHE A 23 4.96 -17.66 -4.84
C PHE A 23 4.25 -19.01 -4.97
N ILE A 24 3.08 -19.13 -4.39
CA ILE A 24 2.28 -20.35 -4.43
C ILE A 24 1.59 -20.48 -5.78
N TRP A 25 1.98 -21.47 -6.55
CA TRP A 25 1.40 -21.83 -7.85
C TRP A 25 1.08 -23.31 -7.90
N LYS A 26 0.39 -23.79 -8.94
CA LYS A 26 -0.13 -25.17 -9.04
C LYS A 26 0.87 -26.31 -8.74
N ARG A 27 2.17 -26.09 -8.94
CA ARG A 27 3.23 -27.09 -8.66
C ARG A 27 4.04 -26.76 -7.41
N HIS A 28 3.66 -25.73 -6.65
CA HIS A 28 4.32 -25.40 -5.39
C HIS A 28 3.99 -26.48 -4.34
N PRO A 29 4.93 -26.91 -3.48
CA PRO A 29 4.70 -27.94 -2.44
C PRO A 29 3.54 -27.59 -1.48
N ASP A 30 3.31 -26.30 -1.27
CA ASP A 30 2.25 -25.78 -0.39
C ASP A 30 0.96 -25.41 -1.14
N PHE A 31 0.83 -25.77 -2.41
CA PHE A 31 -0.41 -25.51 -3.17
C PHE A 31 -1.60 -26.20 -2.50
N GLY A 32 -2.64 -25.43 -2.22
CA GLY A 32 -3.84 -25.89 -1.49
C GLY A 32 -3.68 -25.97 0.04
N LYS A 33 -2.48 -25.64 0.58
CA LYS A 33 -2.22 -25.57 2.03
C LYS A 33 -2.01 -24.13 2.51
N ARG A 34 -1.45 -23.30 1.66
CA ARG A 34 -1.15 -21.89 1.91
C ARG A 34 -1.54 -21.07 0.68
N GLU A 35 -1.98 -19.86 0.88
CA GLU A 35 -2.30 -18.90 -0.17
C GLU A 35 -1.19 -17.85 -0.31
N ASN A 36 -1.15 -17.17 -1.45
CA ASN A 36 -0.31 -15.99 -1.61
C ASN A 36 -0.87 -14.85 -0.78
N PRO A 37 -0.01 -13.95 -0.25
CA PRO A 37 -0.48 -12.77 0.44
C PRO A 37 -1.45 -11.95 -0.42
N THR A 38 -2.50 -11.47 0.20
CA THR A 38 -3.48 -10.58 -0.41
C THR A 38 -2.94 -9.15 -0.49
N LEU A 39 -3.68 -8.28 -1.16
CA LEU A 39 -3.37 -6.85 -1.18
C LEU A 39 -3.45 -6.24 0.23
N GLU A 40 -4.42 -6.66 1.02
CA GLU A 40 -4.61 -6.27 2.41
C GLU A 40 -3.46 -6.72 3.31
N ASP A 41 -2.97 -7.96 3.12
CA ASP A 41 -1.82 -8.47 3.88
C ASP A 41 -0.58 -7.62 3.64
N TYR A 42 -0.32 -7.20 2.41
CA TYR A 42 0.80 -6.30 2.09
C TYR A 42 0.61 -4.91 2.68
N ILE A 43 -0.61 -4.38 2.71
CA ILE A 43 -0.90 -3.10 3.39
C ILE A 43 -0.57 -3.23 4.88
N VAL A 44 -1.08 -4.26 5.55
CA VAL A 44 -0.82 -4.49 6.98
C VAL A 44 0.68 -4.60 7.24
N GLN A 45 1.40 -5.45 6.48
CA GLN A 45 2.85 -5.62 6.64
C GLN A 45 3.62 -4.32 6.46
N SER A 46 3.29 -3.53 5.41
CA SER A 46 4.00 -2.29 5.13
C SER A 46 3.73 -1.21 6.17
N VAL A 47 2.49 -1.07 6.62
CA VAL A 47 2.10 -0.10 7.65
C VAL A 47 2.70 -0.44 8.99
N THR A 48 2.54 -1.68 9.45
CA THR A 48 3.09 -2.15 10.72
C THR A 48 4.61 -2.02 10.73
N GLY A 49 5.28 -2.50 9.68
CA GLY A 49 6.73 -2.39 9.57
C GLY A 49 7.23 -0.94 9.52
N ALA A 50 6.48 -0.01 8.92
CA ALA A 50 6.85 1.40 8.91
C ALA A 50 6.70 2.04 10.30
N LEU A 51 5.64 1.74 11.04
CA LEU A 51 5.45 2.20 12.41
C LEU A 51 6.56 1.67 13.32
N GLU A 52 6.87 0.37 13.25
CA GLU A 52 7.95 -0.26 14.00
C GLU A 52 9.33 0.36 13.68
N ALA A 53 9.64 0.51 12.39
CA ALA A 53 10.94 1.04 11.95
C ALA A 53 11.17 2.50 12.33
N THR A 54 10.10 3.27 12.50
CA THR A 54 10.18 4.71 12.82
C THR A 54 9.95 5.01 14.30
N GLY A 55 9.37 4.08 15.06
CA GLY A 55 8.93 4.31 16.43
C GLY A 55 7.76 5.30 16.54
N VAL A 56 7.09 5.61 15.43
CA VAL A 56 5.89 6.45 15.44
C VAL A 56 4.70 5.61 15.91
N GLU A 57 4.03 6.09 16.95
CA GLU A 57 2.79 5.47 17.41
C GLU A 57 1.66 5.70 16.40
N ALA A 58 0.87 4.67 16.11
CA ALA A 58 -0.24 4.76 15.15
C ALA A 58 -1.25 5.87 15.52
N ALA A 59 -1.45 6.11 16.82
CA ALA A 59 -2.30 7.18 17.34
C ALA A 59 -1.84 8.58 16.91
N GLN A 60 -0.54 8.80 16.70
CA GLN A 60 0.04 10.08 16.27
C GLN A 60 -0.23 10.39 14.80
N VAL A 61 -0.53 9.37 13.98
CA VAL A 61 -0.87 9.58 12.57
C VAL A 61 -2.19 10.35 12.48
N GLU A 62 -2.18 11.47 11.80
CA GLU A 62 -3.38 12.30 11.61
C GLU A 62 -4.11 12.01 10.31
N LYS A 63 -3.36 11.74 9.25
CA LYS A 63 -3.87 11.44 7.91
C LYS A 63 -2.98 10.43 7.21
N ALA A 64 -3.56 9.68 6.27
CA ALA A 64 -2.78 8.76 5.45
C ALA A 64 -3.15 8.87 3.96
N TRP A 65 -2.23 8.45 3.12
CA TRP A 65 -2.39 8.31 1.68
C TRP A 65 -1.93 6.94 1.24
N ILE A 66 -2.67 6.35 0.31
CA ILE A 66 -2.29 5.08 -0.29
C ILE A 66 -2.26 5.22 -1.81
N GLY A 67 -1.08 5.04 -2.39
CA GLY A 67 -0.87 5.00 -3.83
C GLY A 67 -1.20 3.60 -4.37
N ASN A 68 -2.09 3.54 -5.34
CA ASN A 68 -2.45 2.30 -6.01
C ASN A 68 -3.04 2.59 -7.39
N PHE A 69 -2.70 1.76 -8.36
CA PHE A 69 -3.17 1.92 -9.73
C PHE A 69 -4.33 0.97 -10.05
N VAL A 70 -4.09 -0.34 -10.05
CA VAL A 70 -5.03 -1.34 -10.59
C VAL A 70 -5.55 -2.34 -9.56
N GLY A 71 -5.45 -2.05 -8.27
CA GLY A 71 -5.93 -2.95 -7.21
C GLY A 71 -7.39 -3.37 -7.38
N GLU A 72 -8.25 -2.46 -7.82
CA GLU A 72 -9.65 -2.76 -8.12
C GLU A 72 -9.80 -3.81 -9.23
N LEU A 73 -9.02 -3.71 -10.29
CA LEU A 73 -9.11 -4.61 -11.44
C LEU A 73 -8.42 -5.97 -11.19
N PHE A 74 -7.34 -5.97 -10.41
CA PHE A 74 -6.60 -7.21 -10.12
C PHE A 74 -7.11 -7.93 -8.88
N SER A 75 -7.50 -7.22 -7.82
CA SER A 75 -7.86 -7.79 -6.52
C SER A 75 -9.31 -7.53 -6.12
N SER A 76 -10.11 -6.89 -7.00
CA SER A 76 -11.52 -6.53 -6.73
C SER A 76 -11.69 -5.67 -5.48
N GLN A 77 -10.64 -4.91 -5.11
CA GLN A 77 -10.63 -4.03 -3.94
C GLN A 77 -10.35 -2.58 -4.36
N GLY A 78 -11.39 -1.77 -4.38
CA GLY A 78 -11.31 -0.33 -4.71
C GLY A 78 -11.17 0.57 -3.49
N HIS A 79 -11.61 0.11 -2.30
CA HIS A 79 -11.64 0.93 -1.08
C HIS A 79 -10.38 0.74 -0.22
N LEU A 80 -9.21 1.09 -0.76
CA LEU A 80 -7.92 0.85 -0.10
C LEU A 80 -7.70 1.69 1.15
N GLY A 81 -8.39 2.82 1.28
CA GLY A 81 -8.38 3.60 2.51
C GLY A 81 -8.90 2.80 3.70
N ALA A 82 -9.98 2.04 3.51
CA ALA A 82 -10.51 1.14 4.55
C ALA A 82 -9.53 0.01 4.89
N ALA A 83 -8.86 -0.56 3.89
CA ALA A 83 -7.85 -1.59 4.12
C ALA A 83 -6.67 -1.04 4.93
N LEU A 84 -6.24 0.21 4.66
CA LEU A 84 -5.13 0.83 5.39
C LEU A 84 -5.48 1.07 6.87
N VAL A 85 -6.66 1.63 7.16
CA VAL A 85 -7.04 1.85 8.57
C VAL A 85 -7.25 0.55 9.33
N GLY A 86 -7.55 -0.55 8.64
CA GLY A 86 -7.62 -1.89 9.22
C GLY A 86 -6.28 -2.45 9.69
N ALA A 87 -5.16 -1.84 9.32
CA ALA A 87 -3.83 -2.29 9.71
C ALA A 87 -3.51 -2.09 11.21
N HIS A 88 -4.15 -1.11 11.86
CA HIS A 88 -3.95 -0.86 13.29
C HIS A 88 -5.20 -0.22 13.91
N PRO A 89 -5.62 -0.60 15.14
CA PRO A 89 -6.82 -0.04 15.79
C PRO A 89 -6.79 1.49 15.90
N ASP A 90 -5.64 2.08 16.20
CA ASP A 90 -5.51 3.54 16.36
C ASP A 90 -5.53 4.32 15.04
N LEU A 91 -5.55 3.63 13.90
CA LEU A 91 -5.78 4.25 12.59
C LEU A 91 -7.27 4.34 12.25
N LEU A 92 -8.16 3.67 13.00
CA LEU A 92 -9.60 3.78 12.78
C LEU A 92 -10.04 5.24 12.87
N TYR A 93 -10.96 5.63 11.97
CA TYR A 93 -11.49 6.99 11.84
C TYR A 93 -10.48 8.05 11.39
N LYS A 94 -9.24 7.69 11.06
CA LYS A 94 -8.30 8.63 10.43
C LYS A 94 -8.67 8.81 8.95
N PRO A 95 -8.57 10.03 8.41
CA PRO A 95 -8.77 10.27 6.99
C PRO A 95 -7.70 9.56 6.16
N VAL A 96 -8.13 8.71 5.22
CA VAL A 96 -7.22 8.04 4.27
C VAL A 96 -7.71 8.27 2.85
N MET A 97 -6.80 8.69 1.98
CA MET A 97 -7.08 8.94 0.58
C MET A 97 -6.30 7.97 -0.31
N ARG A 98 -7.00 7.32 -1.24
CA ARG A 98 -6.35 6.61 -2.35
C ARG A 98 -5.96 7.63 -3.40
N VAL A 99 -4.74 7.51 -3.91
CA VAL A 99 -4.19 8.35 -4.99
C VAL A 99 -3.79 7.45 -6.14
N GLU A 100 -4.19 7.84 -7.34
CA GLU A 100 -3.91 7.12 -8.57
C GLU A 100 -3.19 8.05 -9.57
N GLY A 101 -2.20 7.52 -10.25
CA GLY A 101 -1.41 8.14 -11.29
C GLY A 101 -0.53 7.09 -11.96
N ALA A 102 -1.13 5.92 -12.24
CA ALA A 102 -0.47 4.74 -12.80
C ALA A 102 0.81 4.39 -12.01
N CYS A 103 1.95 4.24 -12.66
CA CYS A 103 3.23 3.93 -12.01
C CYS A 103 3.71 5.02 -11.03
N ALA A 104 3.14 6.23 -11.10
CA ALA A 104 3.47 7.36 -10.22
C ALA A 104 2.58 7.47 -8.98
N SER A 105 1.62 6.56 -8.77
CA SER A 105 0.63 6.64 -7.68
C SER A 105 1.27 6.83 -6.31
N GLY A 106 2.35 6.08 -6.00
CA GLY A 106 3.09 6.23 -4.75
C GLY A 106 3.77 7.60 -4.60
N GLY A 107 4.33 8.12 -5.68
CA GLY A 107 4.94 9.45 -5.71
C GLY A 107 3.91 10.57 -5.50
N LEU A 108 2.73 10.45 -6.09
CA LEU A 108 1.62 11.39 -5.91
C LEU A 108 1.06 11.33 -4.49
N ALA A 109 0.92 10.13 -3.91
CA ALA A 109 0.54 9.97 -2.51
C ALA A 109 1.54 10.66 -1.58
N PHE A 110 2.84 10.50 -1.83
CA PHE A 110 3.90 11.17 -1.09
C PHE A 110 3.84 12.70 -1.23
N ALA A 111 3.67 13.21 -2.44
CA ALA A 111 3.52 14.65 -2.70
C ALA A 111 2.31 15.24 -1.95
N SER A 112 1.17 14.55 -1.97
CA SER A 112 -0.04 14.96 -1.26
C SER A 112 0.18 15.01 0.26
N ALA A 113 0.91 14.06 0.83
CA ALA A 113 1.28 14.08 2.24
C ALA A 113 2.19 15.27 2.59
N VAL A 114 3.19 15.57 1.73
CA VAL A 114 4.06 16.76 1.89
C VAL A 114 3.24 18.05 1.90
N GLU A 115 2.30 18.19 0.98
CA GLU A 115 1.40 19.36 0.92
C GLU A 115 0.54 19.46 2.18
N SER A 116 0.01 18.34 2.66
CA SER A 116 -0.79 18.30 3.88
C SER A 116 0.02 18.72 5.12
N ILE A 117 1.27 18.27 5.25
CA ILE A 117 2.15 18.68 6.35
C ILE A 117 2.43 20.18 6.27
N ARG A 118 2.67 20.72 5.07
CA ARG A 118 2.82 22.15 4.86
C ARG A 118 1.57 22.94 5.23
N ALA A 119 0.40 22.34 5.07
CA ALA A 119 -0.91 22.92 5.42
C ALA A 119 -1.30 22.74 6.90
N GLY A 120 -0.48 22.06 7.72
CA GLY A 120 -0.70 21.99 9.17
C GLY A 120 -0.84 20.59 9.78
N THR A 121 -0.87 19.52 8.98
CA THR A 121 -0.78 18.14 9.50
C THR A 121 0.58 17.92 10.16
N ASP A 122 0.65 17.27 11.31
CA ASP A 122 1.91 17.01 12.01
C ASP A 122 2.53 15.68 11.59
N VAL A 123 1.74 14.62 11.54
CA VAL A 123 2.20 13.27 11.18
C VAL A 123 1.33 12.70 10.07
N ALA A 124 1.96 12.35 8.96
CA ALA A 124 1.33 11.75 7.80
C ALA A 124 1.92 10.37 7.51
N LEU A 125 1.06 9.40 7.21
CA LEU A 125 1.45 8.06 6.75
C LEU A 125 1.24 7.97 5.25
N VAL A 126 2.23 7.42 4.53
CA VAL A 126 2.11 7.14 3.10
C VAL A 126 2.40 5.67 2.85
N ALA A 127 1.50 5.01 2.15
CA ALA A 127 1.68 3.64 1.69
C ALA A 127 1.57 3.57 0.16
N GLY A 128 2.16 2.54 -0.42
CA GLY A 128 1.96 2.16 -1.82
C GLY A 128 1.81 0.65 -1.88
N VAL A 129 0.86 0.16 -2.64
CA VAL A 129 0.62 -1.28 -2.78
C VAL A 129 0.16 -1.61 -4.19
N GLU A 130 0.64 -2.74 -4.71
CA GLU A 130 0.15 -3.28 -5.97
C GLU A 130 0.28 -4.80 -5.97
N VAL A 131 -0.80 -5.52 -6.28
CA VAL A 131 -0.80 -6.98 -6.43
C VAL A 131 -1.37 -7.34 -7.79
N GLN A 132 -0.51 -7.70 -8.72
CA GLN A 132 -0.87 -8.03 -10.11
C GLN A 132 -0.75 -9.52 -10.44
N THR A 133 -0.43 -10.35 -9.45
CA THR A 133 -0.22 -11.79 -9.64
C THR A 133 -1.52 -12.61 -9.61
N THR A 134 -2.64 -11.99 -9.27
CA THR A 134 -3.97 -12.62 -9.20
C THR A 134 -4.57 -12.99 -10.57
N LYS A 135 -4.09 -12.37 -11.64
CA LYS A 135 -4.57 -12.62 -13.01
C LYS A 135 -3.53 -13.37 -13.84
N SER A 136 -3.97 -14.00 -14.92
CA SER A 136 -3.06 -14.55 -15.92
C SER A 136 -2.23 -13.44 -16.60
N ALA A 137 -1.13 -13.79 -17.26
CA ALA A 137 -0.30 -12.81 -17.98
C ALA A 137 -1.09 -12.07 -19.07
N ARG A 138 -2.00 -12.78 -19.77
CA ARG A 138 -2.86 -12.20 -20.80
C ARG A 138 -3.86 -11.21 -20.21
N GLU A 139 -4.64 -11.63 -19.21
CA GLU A 139 -5.61 -10.76 -18.55
C GLU A 139 -4.94 -9.53 -17.93
N GLY A 140 -3.79 -9.72 -17.26
CA GLY A 140 -3.01 -8.62 -16.70
C GLY A 140 -2.53 -7.65 -17.78
N GLY A 141 -2.07 -8.17 -18.93
CA GLY A 141 -1.69 -7.36 -20.08
C GLY A 141 -2.88 -6.54 -20.63
N ASP A 142 -4.05 -7.17 -20.76
CA ASP A 142 -5.26 -6.50 -21.25
C ASP A 142 -5.75 -5.39 -20.29
N ILE A 143 -5.55 -5.57 -18.98
CA ILE A 143 -5.86 -4.55 -17.96
C ILE A 143 -4.89 -3.38 -18.09
N LEU A 144 -3.58 -3.66 -18.10
CA LEU A 144 -2.54 -2.63 -18.15
C LEU A 144 -2.52 -1.84 -19.46
N ALA A 145 -2.96 -2.44 -20.57
CA ALA A 145 -3.07 -1.76 -21.86
C ALA A 145 -4.16 -0.66 -21.92
N ARG A 146 -4.97 -0.53 -20.87
CA ARG A 146 -6.01 0.51 -20.75
C ARG A 146 -5.55 1.74 -19.94
N ALA A 147 -4.33 1.71 -19.46
CA ALA A 147 -3.73 2.76 -18.63
C ALA A 147 -3.21 3.94 -19.44
#